data_98a65dc49b5c454ac0eb2ec826f59246
#
_entry.id   98a65dc49b5c454ac0eb2ec826f59246
#
_cell.length_a   1.000
_cell.length_b   1.000
_cell.length_c   1.000
_cell.angle_alpha   90.00
_cell.angle_beta   90.00
_cell.angle_gamma   90.00
#
_symmetry.space_group_name_H-M   'P 1'
#
loop_
_entity.id
_entity.type
_entity.pdbx_description
1 polymer ?
#
loop_
_entity_poly.entity_id
_entity_poly.type
_entity_poly.pdbx_seq_one_letter_code
_entity_poly.pdbx_strand_id
1 'polypeptide(L)'
;MIAMLVLTLVMPVSAQYRSSRFKGGYTSGGDNYHFGYISGGVGYTSLQSAVPDLTPGGSVGGFVGIGYEFRNNGLWLSAGVQFNMHQSKAFMDNIREDRAGYDTQGKEVTLHYNVAEHDTQKWKFVEIPVLVGWYFHGFHIGAGPKIGYALDSRVEASGTYEISATNELYGIEFKDMPDRGYTTYDFSGEHEATLSPLISIVGEIGYDVLSSVPTRSGVCHVLKVAFYFEYGLNNLVKPVTSNKRLVIDPNNATKVQVNPYFAAGMTESYRVVPYFTGVKLTYLIGGSKGFRQGGYHKGCHCYNH
;
A
#
# COMPACT_ATOMS: atom_id res chain seq x y z
N MET A 1 -13.59 0.02 13.46
CA MET A 1 -14.97 -0.49 13.42
C MET A 1 -15.15 -1.67 12.45
N ILE A 2 -14.64 -1.62 11.23
CA ILE A 2 -14.78 -2.72 10.22
C ILE A 2 -14.06 -4.01 10.66
N ALA A 3 -12.87 -3.94 11.25
CA ALA A 3 -12.12 -5.10 11.73
C ALA A 3 -12.85 -5.87 12.85
N MET A 4 -13.58 -5.15 13.70
CA MET A 4 -14.36 -5.75 14.78
C MET A 4 -15.62 -6.47 14.26
N LEU A 5 -16.19 -5.97 13.16
CA LEU A 5 -17.35 -6.59 12.50
C LEU A 5 -16.97 -7.92 11.79
N VAL A 6 -15.78 -8.01 11.21
CA VAL A 6 -15.28 -9.24 10.58
C VAL A 6 -14.98 -10.31 11.64
N LEU A 7 -14.44 -9.92 12.79
CA LEU A 7 -14.19 -10.86 13.89
C LEU A 7 -15.49 -11.43 14.47
N THR A 8 -16.55 -10.63 14.55
CA THR A 8 -17.86 -11.08 15.05
C THR A 8 -18.62 -11.96 14.07
N LEU A 9 -18.37 -11.84 12.75
CA LEU A 9 -18.96 -12.71 11.74
C LEU A 9 -18.27 -14.08 11.63
N VAL A 10 -17.00 -14.17 11.97
CA VAL A 10 -16.23 -15.43 11.90
C VAL A 10 -16.46 -16.32 13.12
N MET A 11 -16.74 -15.74 14.29
CA MET A 11 -16.96 -16.50 15.54
C MET A 11 -18.15 -17.49 15.52
N PRO A 12 -19.33 -17.17 14.94
CA PRO A 12 -20.44 -18.12 14.97
C PRO A 12 -20.30 -19.27 13.96
N VAL A 13 -19.48 -19.12 12.91
CA VAL A 13 -19.29 -20.19 11.91
C VAL A 13 -18.42 -21.32 12.46
N SER A 14 -17.44 -21.02 13.32
CA SER A 14 -16.62 -22.02 13.97
C SER A 14 -17.36 -22.82 15.06
N ALA A 15 -18.45 -22.27 15.62
CA ALA A 15 -19.25 -22.94 16.66
C ALA A 15 -20.21 -23.98 16.10
N GLN A 16 -20.57 -23.95 14.82
CA GLN A 16 -21.49 -24.92 14.20
C GLN A 16 -20.79 -26.19 13.65
N TYR A 17 -19.47 -26.18 13.52
CA TYR A 17 -18.72 -27.38 13.05
C TYR A 17 -18.19 -28.23 14.20
N ARG A 18 -19.04 -28.49 15.19
CA ARG A 18 -18.79 -29.43 16.28
C ARG A 18 -19.44 -30.75 15.92
N SER A 19 -18.67 -31.66 15.39
CA SER A 19 -18.66 -33.08 15.70
C SER A 19 -18.07 -33.93 14.59
N SER A 20 -16.86 -34.33 14.81
CA SER A 20 -16.56 -35.76 14.79
C SER A 20 -15.27 -35.95 15.59
N ARG A 21 -15.40 -36.75 16.67
CA ARG A 21 -14.27 -37.17 17.47
C ARG A 21 -13.25 -37.89 16.58
N PHE A 22 -12.21 -37.20 16.20
CA PHE A 22 -10.98 -37.83 15.75
C PHE A 22 -9.97 -37.78 16.90
N LYS A 23 -9.81 -38.89 17.58
CA LYS A 23 -8.62 -39.20 18.35
C LYS A 23 -7.50 -39.49 17.35
N GLY A 24 -6.87 -38.46 16.83
CA GLY A 24 -5.64 -38.58 16.06
C GLY A 24 -4.46 -38.46 16.99
N GLY A 25 -3.83 -39.63 17.30
CA GLY A 25 -2.54 -39.64 17.94
C GLY A 25 -1.51 -38.96 17.08
N TYR A 26 -0.61 -38.20 17.69
CA TYR A 26 0.62 -37.72 17.08
C TYR A 26 1.39 -38.90 16.48
N THR A 27 1.34 -39.10 15.19
CA THR A 27 2.30 -39.95 14.50
C THR A 27 3.51 -39.10 14.20
N SER A 28 4.62 -39.41 14.82
CA SER A 28 5.94 -38.79 14.60
C SER A 28 6.56 -39.20 13.27
N GLY A 29 5.88 -38.91 12.19
CA GLY A 29 6.41 -39.01 10.83
C GLY A 29 6.06 -37.72 10.15
N GLY A 30 7.03 -36.79 10.05
CA GLY A 30 6.83 -35.46 9.47
C GLY A 30 6.29 -35.51 8.05
N ASP A 31 4.98 -35.41 7.92
CA ASP A 31 4.35 -35.33 6.61
C ASP A 31 4.59 -33.94 6.03
N ASN A 32 5.20 -33.89 4.85
CA ASN A 32 5.37 -32.69 4.07
C ASN A 32 4.08 -32.41 3.30
N TYR A 33 3.54 -31.22 3.43
CA TYR A 33 2.38 -30.76 2.69
C TYR A 33 2.76 -29.71 1.69
N HIS A 34 2.20 -29.80 0.50
CA HIS A 34 2.48 -28.93 -0.64
C HIS A 34 1.16 -28.35 -1.15
N PHE A 35 1.03 -27.04 -1.16
CA PHE A 35 -0.17 -26.35 -1.58
C PHE A 35 0.14 -25.30 -2.65
N GLY A 36 -0.64 -25.30 -3.74
CA GLY A 36 -0.81 -24.10 -4.54
C GLY A 36 -1.85 -23.20 -3.87
N TYR A 37 -1.74 -21.90 -3.98
CA TYR A 37 -2.74 -20.99 -3.43
C TYR A 37 -3.11 -19.84 -4.35
N ILE A 38 -4.34 -19.33 -4.11
CA ILE A 38 -4.80 -18.04 -4.58
C ILE A 38 -5.09 -17.20 -3.34
N SER A 39 -4.68 -15.95 -3.34
CA SER A 39 -4.92 -15.04 -2.22
C SER A 39 -5.44 -13.69 -2.69
N GLY A 40 -6.18 -13.01 -1.82
CA GLY A 40 -6.60 -11.63 -2.01
C GLY A 40 -6.68 -10.93 -0.66
N GLY A 41 -6.43 -9.64 -0.67
CA GLY A 41 -6.51 -8.84 0.54
C GLY A 41 -7.01 -7.44 0.24
N VAL A 42 -7.63 -6.84 1.27
CA VAL A 42 -8.11 -5.45 1.25
C VAL A 42 -7.78 -4.81 2.59
N GLY A 43 -7.40 -3.56 2.57
CA GLY A 43 -7.04 -2.87 3.79
C GLY A 43 -6.77 -1.39 3.61
N TYR A 44 -6.29 -0.80 4.67
CA TYR A 44 -5.84 0.58 4.72
C TYR A 44 -4.41 0.69 4.20
N THR A 45 -4.19 1.63 3.31
CA THR A 45 -2.86 1.99 2.79
C THR A 45 -2.54 3.44 3.10
N SER A 46 -1.30 3.73 3.38
CA SER A 46 -0.81 5.09 3.61
C SER A 46 0.68 5.17 3.29
N LEU A 47 1.17 6.39 3.16
CA LEU A 47 2.59 6.69 3.09
C LEU A 47 3.05 7.29 4.41
N GLN A 48 4.10 6.74 4.99
CA GLN A 48 4.86 7.45 6.02
C GLN A 48 5.92 8.30 5.34
N SER A 49 5.92 9.58 5.64
CA SER A 49 6.84 10.55 5.07
C SER A 49 7.53 11.37 6.15
N ALA A 50 8.83 11.61 5.96
CA ALA A 50 9.60 12.55 6.77
C ALA A 50 9.66 13.95 6.13
N VAL A 51 8.81 14.21 5.14
CA VAL A 51 8.72 15.52 4.47
C VAL A 51 8.11 16.53 5.43
N PRO A 52 8.76 17.68 5.67
CA PRO A 52 8.18 18.76 6.45
C PRO A 52 6.86 19.24 5.84
N ASP A 53 5.93 19.66 6.69
CA ASP A 53 4.63 20.23 6.31
C ASP A 53 3.71 19.32 5.47
N LEU A 54 4.09 18.04 5.29
CA LEU A 54 3.27 17.06 4.61
C LEU A 54 2.50 16.22 5.65
N THR A 55 1.19 16.30 5.57
CA THR A 55 0.29 15.46 6.39
C THR A 55 -0.12 14.24 5.56
N PRO A 56 0.36 13.03 5.94
CA PRO A 56 -0.02 11.81 5.23
C PRO A 56 -1.46 11.43 5.55
N GLY A 57 -2.23 11.11 4.52
CA GLY A 57 -3.56 10.54 4.60
C GLY A 57 -3.57 9.11 4.07
N GLY A 58 -4.49 8.30 4.59
CA GLY A 58 -4.66 6.94 4.09
C GLY A 58 -5.83 6.79 3.16
N SER A 59 -5.84 5.66 2.49
CA SER A 59 -6.92 5.24 1.59
C SER A 59 -7.11 3.73 1.66
N VAL A 60 -7.99 3.20 0.84
CA VAL A 60 -8.20 1.76 0.71
C VAL A 60 -7.33 1.24 -0.44
N GLY A 61 -6.62 0.16 -0.17
CA GLY A 61 -5.88 -0.60 -1.18
C GLY A 61 -6.19 -2.08 -1.11
N GLY A 62 -5.62 -2.84 -2.04
CA GLY A 62 -5.83 -4.26 -2.05
C GLY A 62 -4.88 -4.98 -3.00
N PHE A 63 -4.86 -6.30 -2.87
CA PHE A 63 -4.03 -7.15 -3.71
C PHE A 63 -4.72 -8.47 -4.04
N VAL A 64 -4.26 -9.06 -5.13
CA VAL A 64 -4.57 -10.44 -5.51
C VAL A 64 -3.26 -11.14 -5.87
N GLY A 65 -3.16 -12.43 -5.59
CA GLY A 65 -1.93 -13.16 -5.85
C GLY A 65 -2.12 -14.66 -5.92
N ILE A 66 -1.11 -15.31 -6.45
CA ILE A 66 -1.00 -16.76 -6.54
C ILE A 66 0.36 -17.19 -6.02
N GLY A 67 0.48 -18.40 -5.55
CA GLY A 67 1.75 -18.88 -5.06
C GLY A 67 1.71 -20.31 -4.56
N TYR A 68 2.74 -20.63 -3.80
CA TYR A 68 2.99 -21.96 -3.28
C TYR A 68 3.30 -21.87 -1.79
N GLU A 69 2.74 -22.80 -1.01
CA GLU A 69 2.98 -22.93 0.41
C GLU A 69 3.43 -24.37 0.74
N PHE A 70 4.52 -24.47 1.46
CA PHE A 70 5.04 -25.71 2.01
C PHE A 70 4.85 -25.73 3.52
N ARG A 71 4.38 -26.85 4.07
CA ARG A 71 4.22 -27.05 5.52
C ARG A 71 4.95 -28.33 5.97
N ASN A 72 5.69 -28.23 7.07
CA ASN A 72 6.37 -29.35 7.72
C ASN A 72 6.45 -29.12 9.22
N ASN A 73 5.95 -30.05 10.02
CA ASN A 73 6.08 -30.07 11.50
C ASN A 73 5.80 -28.71 12.17
N GLY A 74 4.72 -28.06 11.80
CA GLY A 74 4.35 -26.76 12.36
C GLY A 74 5.09 -25.57 11.75
N LEU A 75 6.08 -25.77 10.91
CA LEU A 75 6.68 -24.71 10.08
C LEU A 75 5.96 -24.62 8.74
N TRP A 76 5.83 -23.41 8.23
CA TRP A 76 5.39 -23.17 6.86
C TRP A 76 6.27 -22.16 6.16
N LEU A 77 6.42 -22.34 4.86
CA LEU A 77 7.13 -21.47 3.95
C LEU A 77 6.21 -21.15 2.78
N SER A 78 6.08 -19.90 2.42
CA SER A 78 5.25 -19.47 1.30
C SER A 78 6.03 -18.52 0.39
N ALA A 79 5.85 -18.70 -0.92
CA ALA A 79 6.34 -17.79 -1.92
C ALA A 79 5.30 -17.63 -3.03
N GLY A 80 5.21 -16.44 -3.62
CA GLY A 80 4.22 -16.19 -4.65
C GLY A 80 4.49 -14.93 -5.45
N VAL A 81 3.54 -14.61 -6.31
CA VAL A 81 3.48 -13.36 -7.05
C VAL A 81 2.13 -12.73 -6.77
N GLN A 82 2.13 -11.44 -6.47
CA GLN A 82 0.90 -10.69 -6.24
C GLN A 82 0.90 -9.38 -7.02
N PHE A 83 -0.28 -8.99 -7.48
CA PHE A 83 -0.57 -7.66 -8.01
C PHE A 83 -1.21 -6.84 -6.90
N ASN A 84 -0.60 -5.70 -6.60
CA ASN A 84 -0.99 -4.84 -5.49
C ASN A 84 -1.35 -3.44 -5.99
N MET A 85 -2.41 -2.86 -5.42
CA MET A 85 -2.86 -1.49 -5.67
C MET A 85 -2.81 -0.72 -4.35
N HIS A 86 -1.83 0.15 -4.24
CA HIS A 86 -1.71 1.09 -3.14
C HIS A 86 -2.34 2.44 -3.53
N GLN A 87 -3.15 2.98 -2.65
CA GLN A 87 -3.64 4.33 -2.76
C GLN A 87 -3.37 5.07 -1.46
N SER A 88 -2.90 6.31 -1.56
CA SER A 88 -2.68 7.18 -0.40
C SER A 88 -3.06 8.62 -0.75
N LYS A 89 -3.17 9.43 0.28
CA LYS A 89 -3.42 10.87 0.15
C LYS A 89 -2.31 11.61 0.87
N ALA A 90 -2.02 12.81 0.42
CA ALA A 90 -1.13 13.73 1.10
C ALA A 90 -1.72 15.14 1.04
N PHE A 91 -1.55 15.87 2.12
CA PHE A 91 -2.03 17.25 2.26
C PHE A 91 -0.83 18.11 2.63
N MET A 92 -0.67 19.21 1.93
CA MET A 92 0.35 20.21 2.23
C MET A 92 -0.31 21.58 2.22
N ASP A 93 -0.24 22.25 3.36
CA ASP A 93 -0.80 23.58 3.52
C ASP A 93 0.33 24.61 3.71
N ASN A 94 0.09 25.85 3.30
CA ASN A 94 0.98 26.98 3.54
C ASN A 94 2.39 26.87 2.92
N ILE A 95 2.49 26.28 1.75
CA ILE A 95 3.75 26.27 1.02
C ILE A 95 3.96 27.64 0.42
N ARG A 96 4.95 28.36 0.95
CA ARG A 96 5.26 29.72 0.51
C ARG A 96 6.49 29.75 -0.37
N GLU A 97 6.37 30.41 -1.51
CA GLU A 97 7.48 30.75 -2.42
C GLU A 97 7.42 32.24 -2.74
N ASP A 98 8.53 32.94 -2.50
CA ASP A 98 8.65 34.38 -2.75
C ASP A 98 9.52 34.59 -3.98
N ARG A 99 9.08 35.49 -4.91
CA ARG A 99 9.82 35.82 -6.13
C ARG A 99 9.69 37.28 -6.47
N ALA A 100 10.82 37.90 -6.82
CA ALA A 100 10.80 39.18 -7.48
C ALA A 100 10.20 39.07 -8.90
N GLY A 101 9.30 39.95 -9.26
CA GLY A 101 8.62 39.92 -10.55
C GLY A 101 7.85 41.22 -10.83
N TYR A 102 7.02 41.16 -11.85
CA TYR A 102 6.18 42.29 -12.25
C TYR A 102 4.71 41.90 -12.08
N ASP A 103 3.92 42.84 -11.56
CA ASP A 103 2.47 42.69 -11.54
C ASP A 103 1.87 42.80 -12.97
N THR A 104 0.56 42.54 -13.10
CA THR A 104 -0.13 42.67 -14.41
C THR A 104 -0.11 44.08 -14.99
N GLN A 105 0.28 45.08 -14.21
CA GLN A 105 0.45 46.49 -14.63
C GLN A 105 1.90 46.85 -14.89
N GLY A 106 2.83 45.89 -14.82
CA GLY A 106 4.26 46.12 -15.09
C GLY A 106 5.03 46.79 -13.96
N LYS A 107 4.51 46.82 -12.73
CA LYS A 107 5.23 47.31 -11.55
C LYS A 107 6.06 46.20 -10.93
N GLU A 108 7.29 46.53 -10.57
CA GLU A 108 8.21 45.63 -9.85
C GLU A 108 7.74 45.47 -8.42
N VAL A 109 7.57 44.21 -8.01
CA VAL A 109 7.07 43.79 -6.72
C VAL A 109 7.68 42.43 -6.31
N THR A 110 7.69 42.13 -5.03
CA THR A 110 7.95 40.78 -4.58
C THR A 110 6.61 40.05 -4.48
N LEU A 111 6.45 39.03 -5.33
CA LEU A 111 5.27 38.17 -5.38
C LEU A 111 5.43 37.05 -4.38
N HIS A 112 4.38 36.79 -3.62
CA HIS A 112 4.26 35.68 -2.65
C HIS A 112 3.22 34.72 -3.16
N TYR A 113 3.63 33.48 -3.33
CA TYR A 113 2.76 32.36 -3.70
C TYR A 113 2.54 31.49 -2.48
N ASN A 114 1.31 31.38 -2.04
CA ASN A 114 0.91 30.48 -0.96
C ASN A 114 0.08 29.35 -1.54
N VAL A 115 0.57 28.11 -1.47
CA VAL A 115 -0.04 26.93 -2.10
C VAL A 115 -0.57 26.00 -1.04
N ALA A 116 -1.83 25.59 -1.22
CA ALA A 116 -2.45 24.49 -0.50
C ALA A 116 -2.71 23.36 -1.51
N GLU A 117 -2.12 22.19 -1.27
CA GLU A 117 -2.09 21.08 -2.21
C GLU A 117 -2.65 19.81 -1.57
N HIS A 118 -3.45 19.10 -2.35
CA HIS A 118 -4.03 17.80 -2.02
C HIS A 118 -3.62 16.81 -3.10
N ASP A 119 -2.77 15.85 -2.74
CA ASP A 119 -2.32 14.80 -3.62
C ASP A 119 -3.04 13.49 -3.33
N THR A 120 -3.46 12.81 -4.39
CA THR A 120 -3.92 11.42 -4.34
C THR A 120 -2.95 10.58 -5.16
N GLN A 121 -2.20 9.69 -4.49
CA GLN A 121 -1.26 8.78 -5.12
C GLN A 121 -1.96 7.44 -5.39
N LYS A 122 -1.82 6.92 -6.61
CA LYS A 122 -2.34 5.62 -7.05
C LYS A 122 -1.19 4.83 -7.67
N TRP A 123 -0.73 3.80 -6.97
CA TRP A 123 0.42 3.01 -7.39
C TRP A 123 0.06 1.55 -7.56
N LYS A 124 0.54 0.94 -8.63
CA LYS A 124 0.35 -0.47 -8.93
C LYS A 124 1.69 -1.17 -8.96
N PHE A 125 1.76 -2.31 -8.29
CA PHE A 125 2.97 -3.13 -8.19
C PHE A 125 2.72 -4.56 -8.57
N VAL A 126 3.75 -5.19 -9.15
CA VAL A 126 3.92 -6.64 -9.10
C VAL A 126 4.94 -6.93 -8.01
N GLU A 127 4.60 -7.85 -7.12
CA GLU A 127 5.38 -8.11 -5.91
C GLU A 127 5.57 -9.59 -5.67
N ILE A 128 6.70 -9.92 -5.06
CA ILE A 128 7.09 -11.29 -4.72
C ILE A 128 7.26 -11.36 -3.20
N PRO A 129 6.24 -11.77 -2.44
CA PRO A 129 6.37 -12.08 -1.03
C PRO A 129 7.04 -13.45 -0.83
N VAL A 130 7.91 -13.53 0.17
CA VAL A 130 8.46 -14.78 0.69
C VAL A 130 8.26 -14.77 2.20
N LEU A 131 7.42 -15.67 2.72
CA LEU A 131 7.06 -15.72 4.13
C LEU A 131 7.51 -17.04 4.74
N VAL A 132 7.96 -16.96 5.97
CA VAL A 132 8.23 -18.12 6.83
C VAL A 132 7.49 -17.93 8.14
N GLY A 133 6.96 -19.00 8.70
CA GLY A 133 6.18 -18.90 9.93
C GLY A 133 5.91 -20.23 10.60
N TRP A 134 5.13 -20.14 11.67
CA TRP A 134 4.67 -21.28 12.45
C TRP A 134 3.18 -21.48 12.28
N TYR A 135 2.81 -22.74 12.25
CA TYR A 135 1.44 -23.20 12.15
C TYR A 135 1.13 -24.08 13.37
N PHE A 136 0.06 -23.77 14.08
CA PHE A 136 -0.31 -24.46 15.31
C PHE A 136 -1.83 -24.47 15.50
N HIS A 137 -2.45 -25.65 15.53
CA HIS A 137 -3.90 -25.83 15.75
C HIS A 137 -4.80 -24.95 14.88
N GLY A 138 -4.46 -24.79 13.61
CA GLY A 138 -5.17 -23.91 12.69
C GLY A 138 -4.72 -22.45 12.75
N PHE A 139 -4.09 -22.00 13.81
CA PHE A 139 -3.45 -20.68 13.85
C PHE A 139 -2.15 -20.70 13.07
N HIS A 140 -1.87 -19.59 12.40
CA HIS A 140 -0.58 -19.37 11.78
C HIS A 140 -0.10 -17.94 12.05
N ILE A 141 1.19 -17.81 12.18
CA ILE A 141 1.89 -16.53 12.24
C ILE A 141 3.12 -16.63 11.36
N GLY A 142 3.38 -15.61 10.58
CA GLY A 142 4.56 -15.59 9.73
C GLY A 142 4.96 -14.19 9.33
N ALA A 143 6.20 -14.08 8.90
CA ALA A 143 6.75 -12.85 8.40
C ALA A 143 7.81 -13.13 7.33
N GLY A 144 8.17 -12.12 6.56
CA GLY A 144 9.23 -12.24 5.59
C GLY A 144 9.39 -11.01 4.69
N PRO A 145 10.41 -11.02 3.84
CA PRO A 145 10.62 -9.96 2.87
C PRO A 145 9.63 -10.03 1.71
N LYS A 146 9.39 -8.88 1.12
CA LYS A 146 8.67 -8.71 -0.13
C LYS A 146 9.41 -7.72 -1.01
N ILE A 147 9.56 -8.04 -2.29
CA ILE A 147 10.15 -7.16 -3.29
C ILE A 147 9.07 -6.85 -4.32
N GLY A 148 8.92 -5.56 -4.67
CA GLY A 148 7.95 -5.07 -5.62
C GLY A 148 8.56 -4.22 -6.72
N TYR A 149 7.95 -4.29 -7.90
CA TYR A 149 8.27 -3.44 -9.03
C TYR A 149 7.03 -2.65 -9.42
N ALA A 150 7.18 -1.33 -9.55
CA ALA A 150 6.09 -0.44 -9.95
C ALA A 150 5.75 -0.62 -11.44
N LEU A 151 4.47 -0.81 -11.72
CA LEU A 151 3.91 -0.86 -13.07
C LEU A 151 3.29 0.47 -13.48
N ASP A 152 2.73 1.20 -12.50
CA ASP A 152 2.03 2.45 -12.72
C ASP A 152 2.17 3.33 -11.46
N SER A 153 2.32 4.63 -11.65
CA SER A 153 2.61 5.55 -10.56
C SER A 153 1.98 6.92 -10.83
N ARG A 154 0.67 7.02 -10.63
CA ARG A 154 -0.08 8.25 -10.85
C ARG A 154 -0.21 9.07 -9.59
N VAL A 155 -0.03 10.37 -9.72
CA VAL A 155 -0.28 11.39 -8.70
C VAL A 155 -1.27 12.37 -9.27
N GLU A 156 -2.47 12.39 -8.70
CA GLU A 156 -3.51 13.40 -8.98
C GLU A 156 -3.35 14.49 -7.95
N ALA A 157 -2.97 15.70 -8.39
CA ALA A 157 -2.85 16.86 -7.54
C ALA A 157 -4.00 17.83 -7.80
N SER A 158 -4.50 18.44 -6.74
CA SER A 158 -5.48 19.52 -6.81
C SER A 158 -5.28 20.47 -5.64
N GLY A 159 -5.72 21.69 -5.78
CA GLY A 159 -5.60 22.66 -4.69
C GLY A 159 -5.80 24.07 -5.14
N THR A 160 -5.33 24.98 -4.29
CA THR A 160 -5.39 26.42 -4.53
C THR A 160 -4.01 27.06 -4.38
N TYR A 161 -3.75 28.10 -5.12
CA TYR A 161 -2.64 28.99 -4.84
C TYR A 161 -3.13 30.43 -4.76
N GLU A 162 -2.72 31.12 -3.71
CA GLU A 162 -2.97 32.53 -3.49
C GLU A 162 -1.74 33.32 -3.90
N ILE A 163 -1.95 34.40 -4.68
CA ILE A 163 -0.91 35.35 -5.05
C ILE A 163 -1.13 36.62 -4.28
N SER A 164 -0.12 37.05 -3.51
CA SER A 164 -0.03 38.39 -2.94
C SER A 164 1.27 39.04 -3.34
N ALA A 165 1.41 40.32 -3.09
CA ALA A 165 2.62 41.06 -3.44
C ALA A 165 3.01 42.05 -2.35
N THR A 166 4.31 42.31 -2.21
CA THR A 166 4.82 43.37 -1.35
C THR A 166 5.60 44.37 -2.17
N ASN A 167 5.30 45.64 -1.97
CA ASN A 167 6.14 46.72 -2.52
C ASN A 167 7.31 46.96 -1.57
N GLU A 168 8.52 46.69 -2.01
CA GLU A 168 9.74 46.81 -1.18
C GLU A 168 9.97 48.19 -0.63
N LEU A 169 9.57 49.25 -1.37
CA LEU A 169 9.77 50.66 -0.98
C LEU A 169 8.90 51.04 0.23
N TYR A 170 7.72 50.44 0.37
CA TYR A 170 6.75 50.85 1.38
C TYR A 170 6.41 49.77 2.39
N GLY A 171 6.87 48.53 2.16
CA GLY A 171 6.57 47.39 3.02
C GLY A 171 5.07 47.03 3.10
N ILE A 172 4.27 47.48 2.13
CA ILE A 172 2.84 47.29 2.09
C ILE A 172 2.55 45.96 1.33
N GLU A 173 1.81 45.08 1.96
CA GLU A 173 1.32 43.86 1.32
C GLU A 173 -0.01 44.15 0.60
N PHE A 174 -0.10 43.71 -0.65
CA PHE A 174 -1.29 43.79 -1.49
C PHE A 174 -1.90 42.43 -1.63
N LYS A 175 -3.15 42.29 -1.20
CA LYS A 175 -3.98 41.06 -1.32
C LYS A 175 -5.33 41.43 -1.92
N ASP A 176 -6.02 40.44 -2.47
CA ASP A 176 -7.39 40.56 -2.98
C ASP A 176 -7.55 41.70 -4.01
N MET A 177 -6.59 41.80 -4.92
CA MET A 177 -6.61 42.73 -6.05
C MET A 177 -6.62 41.97 -7.39
N PRO A 178 -7.77 41.45 -7.84
CA PRO A 178 -7.88 40.62 -9.05
C PRO A 178 -7.38 41.36 -10.31
N ASP A 179 -7.61 42.66 -10.39
CA ASP A 179 -7.15 43.52 -11.50
C ASP A 179 -5.62 43.57 -11.65
N ARG A 180 -4.91 43.22 -10.55
CA ARG A 180 -3.45 43.10 -10.51
C ARG A 180 -2.97 41.66 -10.49
N GLY A 181 -3.88 40.68 -10.52
CA GLY A 181 -3.57 39.28 -10.44
C GLY A 181 -3.35 38.75 -9.01
N TYR A 182 -3.62 39.56 -7.98
CA TYR A 182 -3.50 39.14 -6.58
C TYR A 182 -4.83 38.57 -6.10
N THR A 183 -4.99 37.26 -6.23
CA THR A 183 -6.19 36.53 -5.88
C THR A 183 -5.86 35.06 -5.73
N THR A 184 -6.86 34.27 -5.39
CA THR A 184 -6.75 32.80 -5.26
C THR A 184 -7.15 32.15 -6.60
N TYR A 185 -6.36 31.17 -7.01
CA TYR A 185 -6.56 30.37 -8.23
C TYR A 185 -6.62 28.89 -7.86
N ASP A 186 -7.48 28.15 -8.54
CA ASP A 186 -7.54 26.70 -8.44
C ASP A 186 -6.57 26.05 -9.44
N PHE A 187 -6.02 24.89 -9.05
CA PHE A 187 -5.26 24.05 -9.96
C PHE A 187 -5.63 22.58 -9.81
N SER A 188 -5.47 21.83 -10.88
CA SER A 188 -5.56 20.38 -10.88
C SER A 188 -4.70 19.79 -11.99
N GLY A 189 -4.17 18.61 -11.75
CA GLY A 189 -3.35 17.93 -12.76
C GLY A 189 -3.07 16.49 -12.39
N GLU A 190 -2.71 15.69 -13.40
CA GLU A 190 -2.28 14.30 -13.24
C GLU A 190 -0.81 14.22 -13.69
N HIS A 191 0.01 13.56 -12.88
CA HIS A 191 1.44 13.42 -13.10
C HIS A 191 1.89 11.99 -12.77
N GLU A 192 3.05 11.61 -13.30
CA GLU A 192 3.70 10.35 -12.98
C GLU A 192 4.86 10.58 -12.00
N ALA A 193 4.92 9.76 -10.95
CA ALA A 193 6.05 9.75 -10.02
C ALA A 193 7.10 8.74 -10.47
N THR A 194 8.37 9.05 -10.31
CA THR A 194 9.43 8.08 -10.54
C THR A 194 9.67 7.26 -9.28
N LEU A 195 9.31 5.97 -9.33
CA LEU A 195 9.43 5.07 -8.19
C LEU A 195 10.70 4.22 -8.25
N SER A 196 11.21 3.88 -7.06
CA SER A 196 12.23 2.85 -6.85
C SER A 196 11.56 1.48 -6.71
N PRO A 197 12.28 0.37 -6.96
CA PRO A 197 11.79 -0.93 -6.54
C PRO A 197 11.46 -0.92 -5.04
N LEU A 198 10.30 -1.46 -4.68
CA LEU A 198 9.84 -1.55 -3.31
C LEU A 198 10.51 -2.74 -2.62
N ILE A 199 11.11 -2.49 -1.47
CA ILE A 199 11.55 -3.53 -0.53
C ILE A 199 10.73 -3.33 0.73
N SER A 200 9.99 -4.35 1.15
CA SER A 200 9.16 -4.30 2.34
C SER A 200 9.31 -5.54 3.20
N ILE A 201 8.93 -5.41 4.47
CA ILE A 201 8.69 -6.52 5.34
C ILE A 201 7.19 -6.72 5.47
N VAL A 202 6.76 -7.98 5.42
CA VAL A 202 5.36 -8.35 5.57
C VAL A 202 5.21 -9.30 6.73
N GLY A 203 4.05 -9.24 7.38
CA GLY A 203 3.67 -10.14 8.45
C GLY A 203 2.21 -10.53 8.32
N GLU A 204 1.89 -11.74 8.74
CA GLU A 204 0.52 -12.20 8.83
C GLU A 204 0.29 -13.03 10.08
N ILE A 205 -0.91 -12.87 10.65
CA ILE A 205 -1.42 -13.71 11.72
C ILE A 205 -2.85 -14.09 11.38
N GLY A 206 -3.18 -15.37 11.44
CA GLY A 206 -4.49 -15.80 11.00
C GLY A 206 -4.87 -17.19 11.44
N TYR A 207 -5.96 -17.67 10.84
CA TYR A 207 -6.57 -18.93 11.18
C TYR A 207 -7.11 -19.64 9.93
N ASP A 208 -7.00 -20.99 9.92
CA ASP A 208 -7.61 -21.84 8.90
C ASP A 208 -9.09 -22.03 9.24
N VAL A 209 -9.97 -21.31 8.55
CA VAL A 209 -11.43 -21.26 8.84
C VAL A 209 -12.13 -22.52 8.35
N LEU A 210 -11.69 -23.03 7.18
CA LEU A 210 -12.21 -24.25 6.58
C LEU A 210 -11.04 -25.12 6.17
N SER A 211 -11.11 -26.40 6.57
CA SER A 211 -10.21 -27.44 6.10
C SER A 211 -11.04 -28.64 5.70
N SER A 212 -10.98 -29.01 4.42
CA SER A 212 -11.71 -30.19 3.95
C SER A 212 -10.97 -31.47 4.30
N VAL A 213 -11.73 -32.49 4.65
CA VAL A 213 -11.20 -33.86 4.72
C VAL A 213 -10.69 -34.25 3.32
N PRO A 214 -9.53 -34.94 3.24
CA PRO A 214 -8.99 -35.31 1.93
C PRO A 214 -10.01 -36.11 1.13
N THR A 215 -10.14 -35.73 -0.13
CA THR A 215 -10.86 -36.52 -1.13
C THR A 215 -10.13 -37.85 -1.34
N ARG A 216 -10.76 -38.83 -2.00
CA ARG A 216 -10.11 -40.11 -2.39
C ARG A 216 -8.79 -39.88 -3.18
N SER A 217 -8.62 -38.73 -3.78
CA SER A 217 -7.38 -38.31 -4.51
C SER A 217 -6.28 -37.79 -3.59
N GLY A 218 -6.51 -37.63 -2.28
CA GLY A 218 -5.53 -37.11 -1.33
C GLY A 218 -5.38 -35.57 -1.41
N VAL A 219 -6.28 -34.88 -2.10
CA VAL A 219 -6.28 -33.41 -2.22
C VAL A 219 -7.05 -32.79 -1.06
N CYS A 220 -6.44 -31.84 -0.40
CA CYS A 220 -7.00 -31.03 0.68
C CYS A 220 -7.29 -29.63 0.17
N HIS A 221 -8.33 -29.02 0.71
CA HIS A 221 -8.71 -27.64 0.47
C HIS A 221 -8.72 -26.88 1.80
N VAL A 222 -8.03 -25.76 1.87
CA VAL A 222 -7.94 -24.96 3.10
C VAL A 222 -8.27 -23.50 2.77
N LEU A 223 -9.12 -22.90 3.57
CA LEU A 223 -9.38 -21.45 3.52
C LEU A 223 -8.77 -20.81 4.76
N LYS A 224 -7.83 -19.89 4.55
CA LYS A 224 -7.16 -19.10 5.59
C LYS A 224 -7.73 -17.69 5.60
N VAL A 225 -7.93 -17.15 6.79
CA VAL A 225 -8.20 -15.73 7.04
C VAL A 225 -7.08 -15.20 7.90
N ALA A 226 -6.44 -14.12 7.48
CA ALA A 226 -5.35 -13.52 8.20
C ALA A 226 -5.49 -12.00 8.30
N PHE A 227 -5.02 -11.43 9.39
CA PHE A 227 -4.61 -10.05 9.45
C PHE A 227 -3.25 -9.93 8.79
N TYR A 228 -3.11 -8.99 7.87
CA TYR A 228 -1.92 -8.79 7.06
C TYR A 228 -1.38 -7.39 7.26
N PHE A 229 -0.09 -7.30 7.41
CA PHE A 229 0.65 -6.07 7.63
C PHE A 229 1.84 -6.00 6.69
N GLU A 230 2.12 -4.81 6.16
CA GLU A 230 3.27 -4.53 5.32
C GLU A 230 3.87 -3.17 5.68
N TYR A 231 5.20 -3.11 5.69
CA TYR A 231 5.95 -1.89 5.92
C TYR A 231 7.14 -1.79 4.95
N GLY A 232 7.22 -0.69 4.21
CA GLY A 232 8.33 -0.39 3.30
C GLY A 232 9.62 -0.12 4.05
N LEU A 233 10.73 -0.66 3.57
CA LEU A 233 12.04 -0.52 4.18
C LEU A 233 12.90 0.53 3.48
N ASN A 234 12.70 0.74 2.18
CA ASN A 234 13.46 1.69 1.38
C ASN A 234 12.62 2.92 1.00
N ASN A 235 13.30 3.97 0.57
CA ASN A 235 12.63 5.13 0.00
C ASN A 235 12.02 4.76 -1.36
N LEU A 236 10.71 4.92 -1.47
CA LEU A 236 9.95 4.52 -2.66
C LEU A 236 10.02 5.56 -3.76
N VAL A 237 9.95 6.84 -3.43
CA VAL A 237 9.95 7.94 -4.41
C VAL A 237 11.39 8.40 -4.67
N LYS A 238 11.79 8.43 -5.94
CA LYS A 238 13.10 8.95 -6.34
C LYS A 238 13.08 10.48 -6.33
N PRO A 239 14.14 11.13 -5.83
CA PRO A 239 14.25 12.58 -5.93
C PRO A 239 14.37 13.02 -7.40
N VAL A 240 13.73 14.12 -7.73
CA VAL A 240 13.76 14.72 -9.06
C VAL A 240 14.69 15.93 -9.03
N THR A 241 15.77 15.89 -9.78
CA THR A 241 16.86 16.86 -9.71
C THR A 241 16.61 18.16 -10.49
N SER A 242 15.59 18.24 -11.32
CA SER A 242 15.44 19.34 -12.28
C SER A 242 14.11 20.08 -12.25
N ASN A 243 13.13 19.65 -11.51
CA ASN A 243 11.80 20.25 -11.59
C ASN A 243 11.56 21.23 -10.43
N LYS A 244 11.24 22.46 -10.81
CA LYS A 244 10.73 23.45 -9.86
C LYS A 244 9.29 23.09 -9.52
N ARG A 245 8.94 23.21 -8.24
CA ARG A 245 7.59 22.97 -7.76
C ARG A 245 6.59 23.95 -8.37
N LEU A 246 6.96 25.22 -8.42
CA LEU A 246 6.21 26.26 -9.09
C LEU A 246 6.93 26.68 -10.36
N VAL A 247 6.26 26.49 -11.50
CA VAL A 247 6.71 27.01 -12.79
C VAL A 247 5.84 28.19 -13.13
N ILE A 248 6.41 29.38 -13.02
CA ILE A 248 5.72 30.66 -13.27
C ILE A 248 6.05 31.09 -14.68
N ASP A 249 5.03 31.46 -15.46
CA ASP A 249 5.21 32.04 -16.79
C ASP A 249 5.95 33.36 -16.65
N PRO A 250 7.13 33.53 -17.27
CA PRO A 250 7.90 34.77 -17.15
C PRO A 250 7.17 36.01 -17.69
N ASN A 251 6.19 35.83 -18.56
CA ASN A 251 5.40 36.91 -19.14
C ASN A 251 4.07 37.15 -18.43
N ASN A 252 3.68 36.24 -17.54
CA ASN A 252 2.41 36.32 -16.80
C ASN A 252 2.54 35.66 -15.43
N ALA A 253 2.81 36.45 -14.41
CA ALA A 253 3.01 35.99 -13.05
C ALA A 253 1.77 35.31 -12.42
N THR A 254 0.57 35.51 -13.00
CA THR A 254 -0.66 34.86 -12.55
C THR A 254 -0.83 33.46 -13.13
N LYS A 255 -0.08 33.11 -14.17
CA LYS A 255 -0.11 31.80 -14.80
C LYS A 255 0.97 30.92 -14.18
N VAL A 256 0.54 30.15 -13.18
CA VAL A 256 1.42 29.25 -12.41
C VAL A 256 1.04 27.81 -12.71
N GLN A 257 2.04 27.00 -13.04
CA GLN A 257 1.90 25.56 -13.06
C GLN A 257 2.46 25.02 -11.73
N VAL A 258 1.61 24.38 -10.94
CA VAL A 258 1.99 23.71 -9.70
C VAL A 258 2.32 22.26 -10.04
N ASN A 259 3.55 21.85 -9.75
CA ASN A 259 3.99 20.47 -9.92
C ASN A 259 3.83 19.74 -8.60
N PRO A 260 3.11 18.59 -8.57
CA PRO A 260 2.86 17.82 -7.35
C PRO A 260 4.16 17.42 -6.66
N TYR A 261 4.16 17.44 -5.34
CA TYR A 261 5.35 17.17 -4.55
C TYR A 261 5.97 15.81 -4.87
N PHE A 262 5.16 14.75 -4.93
CA PHE A 262 5.64 13.40 -5.19
C PHE A 262 6.01 13.12 -6.65
N ALA A 263 5.49 13.90 -7.59
CA ALA A 263 5.79 13.72 -9.01
C ALA A 263 6.99 14.57 -9.47
N ALA A 264 7.09 15.79 -8.99
CA ALA A 264 8.06 16.72 -9.54
C ALA A 264 8.74 17.64 -8.50
N GLY A 265 8.23 17.68 -7.27
CA GLY A 265 8.69 18.60 -6.24
C GLY A 265 9.78 18.09 -5.32
N MET A 266 10.03 16.77 -5.28
CA MET A 266 11.05 16.20 -4.40
C MET A 266 12.45 16.43 -4.93
N THR A 267 13.11 17.47 -4.44
CA THR A 267 14.53 17.75 -4.75
C THR A 267 15.48 17.06 -3.78
N GLU A 268 15.00 16.66 -2.61
CA GLU A 268 15.75 15.98 -1.57
C GLU A 268 15.27 14.55 -1.36
N SER A 269 16.16 13.69 -0.89
CA SER A 269 15.86 12.28 -0.62
C SER A 269 15.19 12.14 0.75
N TYR A 270 13.97 12.65 0.91
CA TYR A 270 13.16 12.36 2.09
C TYR A 270 12.71 10.89 2.09
N ARG A 271 12.64 10.31 3.26
CA ARG A 271 12.16 8.95 3.39
C ARG A 271 10.65 8.90 3.23
N VAL A 272 10.19 8.25 2.15
CA VAL A 272 8.78 7.97 1.87
C VAL A 272 8.61 6.47 1.77
N VAL A 273 7.88 5.87 2.69
CA VAL A 273 7.67 4.42 2.75
C VAL A 273 6.19 4.07 2.76
N PRO A 274 5.77 3.06 1.98
CA PRO A 274 4.39 2.60 2.00
C PRO A 274 4.12 1.74 3.24
N TYR A 275 2.89 1.82 3.67
CA TYR A 275 2.34 1.04 4.76
C TYR A 275 1.00 0.45 4.32
N PHE A 276 0.78 -0.83 4.62
CA PHE A 276 -0.50 -1.49 4.40
C PHE A 276 -0.89 -2.30 5.64
N THR A 277 -2.16 -2.25 6.00
CA THR A 277 -2.73 -3.13 7.02
C THR A 277 -4.14 -3.52 6.65
N GLY A 278 -4.48 -4.79 6.77
CA GLY A 278 -5.78 -5.26 6.32
C GLY A 278 -6.04 -6.74 6.58
N VAL A 279 -7.00 -7.27 5.86
CA VAL A 279 -7.40 -8.67 5.92
C VAL A 279 -7.01 -9.36 4.62
N LYS A 280 -6.42 -10.55 4.75
CA LYS A 280 -6.04 -11.44 3.65
C LYS A 280 -6.86 -12.72 3.73
N LEU A 281 -7.41 -13.12 2.60
CA LEU A 281 -8.01 -14.42 2.38
C LEU A 281 -7.07 -15.24 1.50
N THR A 282 -6.83 -16.51 1.85
CA THR A 282 -6.01 -17.41 1.05
C THR A 282 -6.70 -18.75 0.94
N TYR A 283 -6.91 -19.19 -0.29
CA TYR A 283 -7.44 -20.50 -0.60
C TYR A 283 -6.32 -21.40 -1.10
N LEU A 284 -6.08 -22.51 -0.38
CA LEU A 284 -5.01 -23.46 -0.67
C LEU A 284 -5.60 -24.78 -1.20
N ILE A 285 -4.93 -25.33 -2.20
CA ILE A 285 -5.23 -26.62 -2.80
C ILE A 285 -3.95 -27.43 -2.83
N GLY A 286 -3.94 -28.63 -2.24
CA GLY A 286 -2.74 -29.47 -2.22
C GLY A 286 -2.86 -30.71 -1.36
N GLY A 287 -1.73 -31.27 -0.94
CA GLY A 287 -1.72 -32.48 -0.12
C GLY A 287 -0.32 -32.95 0.27
N SER A 288 -0.24 -34.06 1.00
CA SER A 288 1.01 -34.58 1.59
C SER A 288 2.00 -35.19 0.59
N LYS A 289 1.64 -35.43 -0.64
CA LYS A 289 2.51 -36.10 -1.63
C LYS A 289 2.39 -35.48 -3.00
N GLY A 290 2.51 -34.16 -3.14
CA GLY A 290 2.51 -33.53 -4.45
C GLY A 290 1.60 -34.22 -5.48
N PHE A 291 1.19 -33.66 -6.54
CA PHE A 291 0.32 -34.24 -7.57
C PHE A 291 0.87 -35.54 -8.23
N ARG A 292 1.27 -36.55 -7.46
CA ARG A 292 1.61 -37.87 -8.03
C ARG A 292 0.32 -38.64 -8.31
N GLN A 293 -0.05 -38.73 -9.56
CA GLN A 293 -1.01 -39.69 -10.06
C GLN A 293 -0.57 -41.12 -9.72
N GLY A 294 -1.46 -41.87 -9.06
CA GLY A 294 -1.40 -43.30 -9.01
C GLY A 294 -0.67 -43.89 -7.80
N GLY A 295 -1.42 -44.21 -6.77
CA GLY A 295 -1.03 -45.08 -5.67
C GLY A 295 -2.04 -44.98 -4.53
N TYR A 296 -2.57 -46.11 -4.09
CA TYR A 296 -3.35 -46.21 -2.88
C TYR A 296 -2.51 -45.68 -1.70
N HIS A 297 -2.82 -44.53 -1.18
CA HIS A 297 -2.10 -43.95 -0.05
C HIS A 297 -3.04 -43.71 1.13
N LYS A 298 -2.58 -44.10 2.31
CA LYS A 298 -3.17 -43.77 3.60
C LYS A 298 -3.48 -42.26 3.65
N GLY A 299 -4.69 -41.93 4.03
CA GLY A 299 -5.28 -40.63 3.92
C GLY A 299 -4.38 -39.48 4.38
N CYS A 300 -4.45 -38.38 3.66
CA CYS A 300 -3.94 -37.08 4.10
C CYS A 300 -4.58 -36.71 5.43
N HIS A 301 -3.85 -36.74 6.53
CA HIS A 301 -4.29 -36.11 7.76
C HIS A 301 -4.10 -34.57 7.60
N CYS A 302 -5.03 -33.91 6.91
CA CYS A 302 -5.19 -32.51 7.09
C CYS A 302 -5.71 -32.30 8.50
N TYR A 303 -4.91 -31.66 9.32
CA TYR A 303 -5.13 -31.48 10.74
C TYR A 303 -6.55 -31.03 11.06
N ASN A 304 -7.30 -31.92 11.71
CA ASN A 304 -8.40 -31.56 12.58
C ASN A 304 -7.86 -31.62 14.01
N HIS A 305 -7.49 -30.51 14.54
CA HIS A 305 -7.32 -30.33 15.99
C HIS A 305 -8.21 -29.18 16.45
#